data_da35f30ccec3115f8c06ca9e7f986d9f
#
_entry.id   da35f30ccec3115f8c06ca9e7f986d9f
#
_cell.length_a   1.000
_cell.length_b   1.000
_cell.length_c   1.000
_cell.angle_alpha   90.00
_cell.angle_beta   90.00
_cell.angle_gamma   90.00
#
_symmetry.space_group_name_H-M   'P 1'
#
loop_
_entity.id
_entity.type
_entity.pdbx_description
1 polymer ?
#
loop_
_entity_poly.entity_id
_entity_poly.type
_entity_poly.pdbx_seq_one_letter_code
_entity_poly.pdbx_strand_id
1 'polypeptide(L)'
;MLEVNALSAGYYHELVLEDISLQLPQGSVLALIGPNGSGKTTFIRAISGVLPLRAGSVKVAGQDIYSLSPQQRARIIAVVPQARSIPPAFSAEEVVALGRTPHLNWLGKVNGKDMLIIEEALEKMDLLALRSRAVSELSGGEQQRLFLARALAQESPLLLLDEPTTHLDLQYQVSLMQRIHQLAHPTKEELVKGMQPKTVVVAIHDLNLVSRFADQVGLLVGGKLAALGKPEEVLNAGLLSVAYNLPLEVLKEHGYTLVIPAHTPARNNS
;
A
#
# COMPACT_ATOMS: atom_id res chain seq x y z
N MET A 1 -9.94 2.28 12.15
CA MET A 1 -9.67 1.00 11.45
C MET A 1 -8.27 0.47 11.75
N LEU A 2 -7.21 1.19 11.43
CA LEU A 2 -5.82 0.93 11.85
C LEU A 2 -5.44 1.91 12.97
N GLU A 3 -4.93 1.39 14.06
CA GLU A 3 -4.41 2.18 15.19
C GLU A 3 -2.98 1.72 15.47
N VAL A 4 -2.06 2.66 15.46
CA VAL A 4 -0.63 2.46 15.76
C VAL A 4 -0.29 3.39 16.92
N ASN A 5 0.23 2.83 18.01
CA ASN A 5 0.54 3.61 19.22
C ASN A 5 1.99 3.36 19.63
N ALA A 6 2.80 4.42 19.65
CA ALA A 6 4.20 4.45 20.09
C ALA A 6 5.04 3.31 19.48
N LEU A 7 4.79 2.98 18.19
CA LEU A 7 5.46 1.89 17.50
C LEU A 7 6.95 2.15 17.34
N SER A 8 7.76 1.24 17.84
CA SER A 8 9.19 1.18 17.60
C SER A 8 9.57 -0.21 17.09
N ALA A 9 10.33 -0.28 15.99
CA ALA A 9 10.70 -1.53 15.35
C ALA A 9 12.05 -1.41 14.62
N GLY A 10 12.69 -2.55 14.40
CA GLY A 10 13.98 -2.59 13.73
C GLY A 10 14.50 -4.00 13.56
N TYR A 11 15.70 -4.14 13.02
CA TYR A 11 16.34 -5.42 12.73
C TYR A 11 17.53 -5.65 13.67
N TYR A 12 17.69 -6.88 14.15
CA TYR A 12 18.76 -7.27 15.06
C TYR A 12 18.86 -6.30 16.26
N HIS A 13 19.88 -5.46 16.30
CA HIS A 13 20.13 -4.48 17.37
C HIS A 13 19.86 -3.04 16.90
N GLU A 14 19.56 -2.81 15.63
CA GLU A 14 19.33 -1.50 15.06
C GLU A 14 17.85 -1.13 15.11
N LEU A 15 17.53 0.01 15.70
CA LEU A 15 16.20 0.61 15.68
C LEU A 15 16.05 1.41 14.39
N VAL A 16 15.03 1.07 13.60
CA VAL A 16 14.75 1.74 12.31
C VAL A 16 13.56 2.67 12.43
N LEU A 17 12.59 2.33 13.29
CA LEU A 17 11.39 3.13 13.53
C LEU A 17 11.31 3.44 15.02
N GLU A 18 10.99 4.69 15.34
CA GLU A 18 10.96 5.17 16.70
C GLU A 18 9.69 5.98 16.97
N ASP A 19 8.91 5.55 17.96
CA ASP A 19 7.74 6.24 18.52
C ASP A 19 6.72 6.73 17.49
N ILE A 20 6.33 5.86 16.54
CA ILE A 20 5.34 6.21 15.52
C ILE A 20 3.93 5.98 16.07
N SER A 21 3.11 7.03 16.02
CA SER A 21 1.69 6.96 16.36
C SER A 21 0.81 7.54 15.26
N LEU A 22 -0.21 6.79 14.85
CA LEU A 22 -1.20 7.25 13.88
C LEU A 22 -2.52 6.47 14.00
N GLN A 23 -3.58 7.08 13.48
CA GLN A 23 -4.88 6.43 13.33
C GLN A 23 -5.38 6.62 11.91
N LEU A 24 -5.91 5.54 11.31
CA LEU A 24 -6.49 5.57 9.98
C LEU A 24 -7.93 5.05 10.02
N PRO A 25 -8.92 5.85 9.60
CA PRO A 25 -10.31 5.43 9.51
C PRO A 25 -10.51 4.30 8.49
N GLN A 26 -11.66 3.63 8.58
CA GLN A 26 -12.08 2.68 7.54
C GLN A 26 -12.34 3.42 6.21
N GLY A 27 -12.00 2.78 5.10
CA GLY A 27 -12.23 3.36 3.78
C GLY A 27 -11.37 4.57 3.49
N SER A 28 -10.13 4.61 3.99
CA SER A 28 -9.18 5.70 3.73
C SER A 28 -7.90 5.17 3.12
N VAL A 29 -7.25 6.02 2.32
CA VAL A 29 -5.93 5.80 1.74
C VAL A 29 -4.90 6.66 2.47
N LEU A 30 -3.97 6.01 3.18
CA LEU A 30 -2.78 6.65 3.74
C LEU A 30 -1.59 6.44 2.80
N ALA A 31 -1.06 7.52 2.25
CA ALA A 31 0.21 7.49 1.54
C ALA A 31 1.38 7.71 2.51
N LEU A 32 2.31 6.77 2.55
CA LEU A 32 3.59 6.93 3.26
C LEU A 32 4.63 7.45 2.29
N ILE A 33 5.14 8.64 2.55
CA ILE A 33 6.21 9.27 1.79
C ILE A 33 7.46 9.47 2.64
N GLY A 34 8.57 9.77 2.00
CA GLY A 34 9.85 10.04 2.65
C GLY A 34 11.01 9.55 1.78
N PRO A 35 12.23 10.01 2.04
CA PRO A 35 13.42 9.62 1.30
C PRO A 35 13.69 8.10 1.38
N ASN A 36 14.60 7.61 0.53
CA ASN A 36 15.07 6.23 0.61
C ASN A 36 15.72 5.99 1.99
N GLY A 37 15.44 4.82 2.58
CA GLY A 37 15.93 4.49 3.92
C GLY A 37 15.15 5.16 5.08
N SER A 38 14.09 5.93 4.83
CA SER A 38 13.29 6.55 5.91
C SER A 38 12.49 5.56 6.79
N GLY A 39 12.39 4.27 6.38
CA GLY A 39 11.69 3.25 7.16
C GLY A 39 10.33 2.83 6.62
N LYS A 40 9.88 3.26 5.42
CA LYS A 40 8.56 2.94 4.85
C LYS A 40 8.28 1.43 4.79
N THR A 41 9.17 0.66 4.17
CA THR A 41 9.08 -0.81 4.11
C THR A 41 9.09 -1.44 5.50
N THR A 42 9.93 -0.92 6.41
CA THR A 42 9.99 -1.40 7.80
C THR A 42 8.67 -1.14 8.51
N PHE A 43 8.05 0.01 8.30
CA PHE A 43 6.73 0.34 8.84
C PHE A 43 5.65 -0.61 8.32
N ILE A 44 5.60 -0.87 7.00
CA ILE A 44 4.67 -1.85 6.41
C ILE A 44 4.88 -3.24 7.02
N ARG A 45 6.14 -3.68 7.18
CA ARG A 45 6.46 -4.98 7.81
C ARG A 45 6.05 -5.02 9.28
N ALA A 46 6.21 -3.92 10.02
CA ALA A 46 5.80 -3.84 11.42
C ALA A 46 4.26 -3.89 11.53
N ILE A 47 3.52 -3.04 10.81
CA ILE A 47 2.05 -3.02 10.90
C ILE A 47 1.39 -4.25 10.23
N SER A 48 2.12 -5.07 9.48
CA SER A 48 1.65 -6.37 8.98
C SER A 48 1.90 -7.51 9.97
N GLY A 49 2.67 -7.27 11.04
CA GLY A 49 3.06 -8.27 12.02
C GLY A 49 4.12 -9.25 11.53
N VAL A 50 4.81 -8.95 10.42
CA VAL A 50 5.95 -9.74 9.91
C VAL A 50 7.23 -9.38 10.69
N LEU A 51 7.41 -8.10 11.01
CA LEU A 51 8.53 -7.63 11.83
C LEU A 51 8.03 -7.40 13.26
N PRO A 52 8.62 -8.07 14.29
CA PRO A 52 8.21 -7.87 15.68
C PRO A 52 8.49 -6.44 16.14
N LEU A 53 7.62 -5.90 17.00
CA LEU A 53 7.81 -4.61 17.64
C LEU A 53 8.87 -4.70 18.74
N ARG A 54 9.60 -3.61 18.94
CA ARG A 54 10.43 -3.36 20.13
C ARG A 54 9.60 -2.69 21.24
N ALA A 55 8.67 -1.81 20.83
CA ALA A 55 7.74 -1.14 21.75
C ALA A 55 6.47 -0.73 21.00
N GLY A 56 5.42 -0.42 21.72
CA GLY A 56 4.16 0.05 21.20
C GLY A 56 3.18 -1.06 20.87
N SER A 57 2.14 -0.72 20.10
CA SER A 57 1.10 -1.66 19.69
C SER A 57 0.50 -1.30 18.34
N VAL A 58 -0.04 -2.30 17.66
CA VAL A 58 -0.76 -2.15 16.39
C VAL A 58 -2.09 -2.89 16.47
N LYS A 59 -3.19 -2.17 16.24
CA LYS A 59 -4.53 -2.76 16.17
C LYS A 59 -5.15 -2.54 14.82
N VAL A 60 -5.80 -3.58 14.30
CA VAL A 60 -6.61 -3.54 13.08
C VAL A 60 -8.02 -4.00 13.42
N ALA A 61 -9.01 -3.19 13.10
CA ALA A 61 -10.41 -3.43 13.49
C ALA A 61 -10.57 -3.74 15.00
N GLY A 62 -9.82 -3.03 15.86
CA GLY A 62 -9.82 -3.20 17.31
C GLY A 62 -9.03 -4.41 17.82
N GLN A 63 -8.48 -5.28 16.97
CA GLN A 63 -7.73 -6.48 17.35
C GLN A 63 -6.21 -6.19 17.33
N ASP A 64 -5.52 -6.54 18.40
CA ASP A 64 -4.04 -6.48 18.42
C ASP A 64 -3.48 -7.56 17.50
N ILE A 65 -2.78 -7.13 16.43
CA ILE A 65 -2.29 -8.03 15.38
C ILE A 65 -1.22 -9.00 15.86
N TYR A 66 -0.51 -8.67 16.93
CA TYR A 66 0.54 -9.51 17.49
C TYR A 66 0.01 -10.62 18.41
N SER A 67 -1.25 -10.50 18.86
CA SER A 67 -1.96 -11.56 19.57
C SER A 67 -2.60 -12.61 18.64
N LEU A 68 -2.71 -12.30 17.34
CA LEU A 68 -3.37 -13.15 16.36
C LEU A 68 -2.43 -14.22 15.78
N SER A 69 -2.97 -15.41 15.52
CA SER A 69 -2.27 -16.39 14.70
C SER A 69 -2.01 -15.87 13.29
N PRO A 70 -1.00 -16.40 12.55
CA PRO A 70 -0.72 -15.99 11.19
C PRO A 70 -1.96 -16.07 10.27
N GLN A 71 -2.78 -17.10 10.42
CA GLN A 71 -4.00 -17.26 9.63
C GLN A 71 -5.05 -16.20 9.97
N GLN A 72 -5.29 -15.90 11.25
CA GLN A 72 -6.22 -14.87 11.69
C GLN A 72 -5.77 -13.49 11.19
N ARG A 73 -4.48 -13.18 11.34
CA ARG A 73 -3.88 -11.93 10.85
C ARG A 73 -4.04 -11.77 9.34
N ALA A 74 -3.80 -12.85 8.57
CA ALA A 74 -3.99 -12.85 7.14
C ALA A 74 -5.45 -12.63 6.69
N ARG A 75 -6.45 -12.87 7.56
CA ARG A 75 -7.86 -12.53 7.26
C ARG A 75 -8.17 -11.04 7.39
N ILE A 76 -7.33 -10.28 8.09
CA ILE A 76 -7.57 -8.84 8.32
C ILE A 76 -6.52 -7.93 7.64
N ILE A 77 -5.37 -8.47 7.23
CA ILE A 77 -4.29 -7.72 6.59
C ILE A 77 -3.82 -8.47 5.35
N ALA A 78 -3.88 -7.82 4.19
CA ALA A 78 -3.23 -8.28 2.97
C ALA A 78 -2.03 -7.39 2.64
N VAL A 79 -0.95 -7.99 2.14
CA VAL A 79 0.29 -7.29 1.82
C VAL A 79 0.69 -7.55 0.37
N VAL A 80 0.97 -6.48 -0.36
CA VAL A 80 1.65 -6.51 -1.65
C VAL A 80 3.06 -5.98 -1.43
N PRO A 81 4.08 -6.84 -1.35
CA PRO A 81 5.46 -6.43 -1.09
C PRO A 81 6.11 -5.87 -2.37
N GLN A 82 7.15 -5.06 -2.19
CA GLN A 82 7.96 -4.53 -3.29
C GLN A 82 8.64 -5.64 -4.09
N ALA A 83 9.33 -6.56 -3.40
CA ALA A 83 9.95 -7.71 -4.02
C ALA A 83 8.94 -8.86 -4.15
N ARG A 84 8.80 -9.41 -5.34
CA ARG A 84 7.84 -10.47 -5.65
C ARG A 84 8.57 -11.64 -6.24
N SER A 85 8.37 -12.79 -5.62
CA SER A 85 8.88 -14.06 -6.15
C SER A 85 7.72 -15.03 -6.20
N ILE A 86 7.26 -15.34 -7.41
CA ILE A 86 6.33 -16.42 -7.70
C ILE A 86 6.99 -17.28 -8.77
N PRO A 87 6.90 -18.61 -8.65
CA PRO A 87 7.39 -19.49 -9.71
C PRO A 87 6.75 -19.10 -11.05
N PRO A 88 7.54 -18.91 -12.11
CA PRO A 88 7.07 -18.35 -13.37
C PRO A 88 6.05 -19.23 -14.11
N ALA A 89 5.98 -20.50 -13.76
CA ALA A 89 5.06 -21.49 -14.34
C ALA A 89 3.62 -21.42 -13.79
N PHE A 90 3.38 -20.69 -12.70
CA PHE A 90 2.02 -20.54 -12.18
C PHE A 90 1.17 -19.72 -13.14
N SER A 91 -0.08 -20.13 -13.35
CA SER A 91 -1.07 -19.32 -14.05
C SER A 91 -1.52 -18.13 -13.20
N ALA A 92 -2.09 -17.10 -13.85
CA ALA A 92 -2.63 -15.95 -13.14
C ALA A 92 -3.71 -16.36 -12.12
N GLU A 93 -4.59 -17.28 -12.49
CA GLU A 93 -5.63 -17.81 -11.60
C GLU A 93 -5.05 -18.52 -10.38
N GLU A 94 -4.04 -19.36 -10.55
CA GLU A 94 -3.37 -20.05 -9.44
C GLU A 94 -2.73 -19.05 -8.46
N VAL A 95 -2.11 -17.99 -8.98
CA VAL A 95 -1.54 -16.93 -8.14
C VAL A 95 -2.61 -16.21 -7.32
N VAL A 96 -3.76 -15.87 -7.94
CA VAL A 96 -4.87 -15.22 -7.23
C VAL A 96 -5.47 -16.18 -6.20
N ALA A 97 -5.56 -17.48 -6.52
CA ALA A 97 -6.04 -18.51 -5.61
C ALA A 97 -5.19 -18.62 -4.32
N LEU A 98 -3.88 -18.31 -4.36
CA LEU A 98 -3.05 -18.22 -3.16
C LEU A 98 -3.59 -17.18 -2.15
N GLY A 99 -4.32 -16.16 -2.61
CA GLY A 99 -5.01 -15.20 -1.75
C GLY A 99 -6.08 -15.84 -0.87
N ARG A 100 -6.63 -16.98 -1.26
CA ARG A 100 -7.64 -17.72 -0.49
C ARG A 100 -7.06 -18.56 0.65
N THR A 101 -5.73 -18.75 0.69
CA THR A 101 -5.05 -19.60 1.70
C THR A 101 -5.56 -19.38 3.14
N PRO A 102 -5.79 -18.16 3.65
CA PRO A 102 -6.28 -17.96 5.02
C PRO A 102 -7.70 -18.47 5.27
N HIS A 103 -8.48 -18.71 4.22
CA HIS A 103 -9.88 -19.13 4.27
C HIS A 103 -10.07 -20.63 3.99
N LEU A 104 -9.05 -21.29 3.47
CA LEU A 104 -9.12 -22.71 3.15
C LEU A 104 -9.23 -23.55 4.42
N ASN A 105 -9.92 -24.70 4.28
CA ASN A 105 -9.98 -25.70 5.32
C ASN A 105 -8.64 -26.44 5.46
N TRP A 106 -8.55 -27.38 6.38
CA TRP A 106 -7.35 -28.18 6.65
C TRP A 106 -6.88 -29.02 5.43
N LEU A 107 -7.78 -29.31 4.48
CA LEU A 107 -7.43 -30.01 3.22
C LEU A 107 -6.86 -29.07 2.15
N GLY A 108 -6.85 -27.77 2.38
CA GLY A 108 -6.35 -26.78 1.41
C GLY A 108 -7.15 -26.69 0.12
N LYS A 109 -8.39 -27.20 0.08
CA LYS A 109 -9.20 -27.24 -1.15
C LYS A 109 -9.95 -25.91 -1.35
N VAL A 110 -9.79 -25.35 -2.54
CA VAL A 110 -10.59 -24.23 -3.07
C VAL A 110 -11.99 -24.76 -3.37
N ASN A 111 -13.02 -24.09 -2.88
CA ASN A 111 -14.42 -24.45 -3.13
C ASN A 111 -15.07 -23.49 -4.14
N GLY A 112 -16.34 -23.72 -4.48
CA GLY A 112 -17.05 -22.90 -5.48
C GLY A 112 -17.18 -21.42 -5.10
N LYS A 113 -17.30 -21.10 -3.79
CA LYS A 113 -17.32 -19.71 -3.31
C LYS A 113 -15.95 -19.04 -3.51
N ASP A 114 -14.87 -19.77 -3.20
CA ASP A 114 -13.51 -19.25 -3.42
C ASP A 114 -13.25 -18.97 -4.89
N MET A 115 -13.76 -19.84 -5.82
CA MET A 115 -13.62 -19.63 -7.26
C MET A 115 -14.31 -18.33 -7.72
N LEU A 116 -15.51 -18.03 -7.22
CA LEU A 116 -16.20 -16.76 -7.52
C LEU A 116 -15.40 -15.55 -7.04
N ILE A 117 -14.80 -15.62 -5.85
CA ILE A 117 -13.97 -14.54 -5.31
C ILE A 117 -12.69 -14.35 -6.14
N ILE A 118 -12.08 -15.44 -6.59
CA ILE A 118 -10.90 -15.41 -7.47
C ILE A 118 -11.26 -14.75 -8.81
N GLU A 119 -12.37 -15.14 -9.41
CA GLU A 119 -12.87 -14.59 -10.68
C GLU A 119 -13.18 -13.08 -10.54
N GLU A 120 -13.89 -12.68 -9.49
CA GLU A 120 -14.16 -11.27 -9.18
C GLU A 120 -12.88 -10.46 -8.97
N ALA A 121 -11.88 -11.02 -8.29
CA ALA A 121 -10.61 -10.34 -8.09
C ALA A 121 -9.82 -10.17 -9.41
N LEU A 122 -9.85 -11.16 -10.29
CA LEU A 122 -9.28 -11.06 -11.64
C LEU A 122 -10.00 -10.02 -12.50
N GLU A 123 -11.33 -10.00 -12.46
CA GLU A 123 -12.16 -9.04 -13.18
C GLU A 123 -11.88 -7.60 -12.73
N LYS A 124 -11.86 -7.34 -11.42
CA LYS A 124 -11.52 -6.01 -10.85
C LYS A 124 -10.16 -5.48 -11.28
N MET A 125 -9.25 -6.36 -11.66
CA MET A 125 -7.90 -6.01 -12.10
C MET A 125 -7.70 -6.13 -13.63
N ASP A 126 -8.77 -6.33 -14.42
CA ASP A 126 -8.76 -6.56 -15.87
C ASP A 126 -7.82 -7.71 -16.29
N LEU A 127 -7.86 -8.81 -15.54
CA LEU A 127 -7.00 -9.97 -15.77
C LEU A 127 -7.80 -11.23 -16.13
N LEU A 128 -9.13 -11.15 -16.21
CA LEU A 128 -9.97 -12.32 -16.43
C LEU A 128 -9.64 -13.04 -17.74
N ALA A 129 -9.38 -12.29 -18.82
CA ALA A 129 -8.97 -12.84 -20.11
C ALA A 129 -7.56 -13.49 -20.08
N LEU A 130 -6.78 -13.21 -19.04
CA LEU A 130 -5.42 -13.71 -18.87
C LEU A 130 -5.33 -14.81 -17.81
N ARG A 131 -6.46 -15.29 -17.28
CA ARG A 131 -6.52 -16.21 -16.13
C ARG A 131 -5.65 -17.46 -16.27
N SER A 132 -5.54 -18.01 -17.48
CA SER A 132 -4.79 -19.23 -17.79
C SER A 132 -3.35 -18.97 -18.22
N ARG A 133 -2.94 -17.71 -18.41
CA ARG A 133 -1.56 -17.37 -18.78
C ARG A 133 -0.59 -17.59 -17.64
N ALA A 134 0.60 -18.06 -17.96
CA ALA A 134 1.70 -18.16 -17.00
C ALA A 134 2.16 -16.75 -16.57
N VAL A 135 2.61 -16.60 -15.32
CA VAL A 135 3.12 -15.32 -14.80
C VAL A 135 4.27 -14.78 -15.64
N SER A 136 5.13 -15.67 -16.19
CA SER A 136 6.23 -15.30 -17.07
C SER A 136 5.81 -14.66 -18.40
N GLU A 137 4.57 -14.86 -18.82
CA GLU A 137 4.03 -14.32 -20.07
C GLU A 137 3.33 -12.97 -19.87
N LEU A 138 3.18 -12.53 -18.61
CA LEU A 138 2.55 -11.27 -18.26
C LEU A 138 3.56 -10.13 -18.30
N SER A 139 3.14 -8.98 -18.83
CA SER A 139 3.88 -7.73 -18.72
C SER A 139 4.06 -7.29 -17.26
N GLY A 140 5.03 -6.42 -16.97
CA GLY A 140 5.26 -5.91 -15.62
C GLY A 140 4.01 -5.27 -14.99
N GLY A 141 3.23 -4.52 -15.79
CA GLY A 141 1.97 -3.92 -15.33
C GLY A 141 0.88 -4.97 -15.05
N GLU A 142 0.78 -6.03 -15.86
CA GLU A 142 -0.15 -7.14 -15.61
C GLU A 142 0.25 -7.92 -14.36
N GLN A 143 1.55 -8.19 -14.16
CA GLN A 143 2.04 -8.82 -12.94
C GLN A 143 1.72 -7.97 -11.71
N GLN A 144 1.84 -6.64 -11.80
CA GLN A 144 1.49 -5.73 -10.72
C GLN A 144 0.01 -5.85 -10.35
N ARG A 145 -0.88 -5.81 -11.35
CA ARG A 145 -2.32 -6.00 -11.14
C ARG A 145 -2.64 -7.39 -10.59
N LEU A 146 -1.89 -8.42 -11.01
CA LEU A 146 -2.03 -9.79 -10.52
C LEU A 146 -1.76 -9.90 -9.02
N PHE A 147 -0.71 -9.25 -8.50
CA PHE A 147 -0.44 -9.24 -7.06
C PHE A 147 -1.51 -8.49 -6.27
N LEU A 148 -2.07 -7.43 -6.86
CA LEU A 148 -3.20 -6.74 -6.23
C LEU A 148 -4.46 -7.61 -6.26
N ALA A 149 -4.75 -8.31 -7.37
CA ALA A 149 -5.86 -9.28 -7.46
C ALA A 149 -5.72 -10.37 -6.39
N ARG A 150 -4.50 -10.92 -6.18
CA ARG A 150 -4.24 -11.88 -5.10
C ARG A 150 -4.55 -11.28 -3.72
N ALA A 151 -4.15 -10.04 -3.47
CA ALA A 151 -4.45 -9.36 -2.22
C ALA A 151 -5.95 -9.09 -2.03
N LEU A 152 -6.69 -8.80 -3.12
CA LEU A 152 -8.14 -8.64 -3.08
C LEU A 152 -8.86 -9.96 -2.81
N ALA A 153 -8.43 -11.07 -3.42
CA ALA A 153 -8.98 -12.40 -3.18
C ALA A 153 -8.84 -12.84 -1.72
N GLN A 154 -7.94 -12.24 -0.96
CA GLN A 154 -7.80 -12.48 0.48
C GLN A 154 -8.95 -11.86 1.31
N GLU A 155 -9.77 -10.96 0.72
CA GLU A 155 -10.91 -10.26 1.34
C GLU A 155 -10.57 -9.46 2.63
N SER A 156 -9.30 -9.20 2.89
CA SER A 156 -8.88 -8.46 4.08
C SER A 156 -9.36 -7.01 4.04
N PRO A 157 -9.80 -6.43 5.16
CA PRO A 157 -10.22 -5.02 5.24
C PRO A 157 -9.06 -4.02 5.13
N LEU A 158 -7.83 -4.42 5.47
CA LEU A 158 -6.62 -3.59 5.38
C LEU A 158 -5.70 -4.13 4.28
N LEU A 159 -5.32 -3.24 3.33
CA LEU A 159 -4.33 -3.48 2.30
C LEU A 159 -3.06 -2.68 2.58
N LEU A 160 -1.92 -3.34 2.57
CA LEU A 160 -0.60 -2.74 2.72
C LEU A 160 0.18 -2.92 1.42
N LEU A 161 0.56 -1.81 0.79
CA LEU A 161 1.20 -1.81 -0.52
C LEU A 161 2.58 -1.16 -0.39
N ASP A 162 3.63 -1.93 -0.66
CA ASP A 162 5.01 -1.46 -0.58
C ASP A 162 5.53 -1.13 -1.98
N GLU A 163 5.56 0.16 -2.33
CA GLU A 163 5.99 0.71 -3.61
C GLU A 163 5.33 0.04 -4.83
N PRO A 164 3.99 0.02 -4.90
CA PRO A 164 3.28 -0.71 -5.95
C PRO A 164 3.45 -0.10 -7.36
N THR A 165 3.92 1.13 -7.47
CA THR A 165 4.08 1.86 -8.74
C THR A 165 5.49 1.78 -9.33
N THR A 166 6.44 1.16 -8.64
CA THR A 166 7.83 1.04 -9.08
C THR A 166 7.93 0.22 -10.37
N HIS A 167 8.74 0.68 -11.33
CA HIS A 167 8.94 0.09 -12.67
C HIS A 167 7.72 0.09 -13.59
N LEU A 168 6.66 0.85 -13.26
CA LEU A 168 5.53 1.09 -14.15
C LEU A 168 5.72 2.41 -14.90
N ASP A 169 5.26 2.47 -16.12
CA ASP A 169 5.13 3.75 -16.82
C ASP A 169 3.99 4.61 -16.23
N LEU A 170 3.97 5.89 -16.58
CA LEU A 170 3.04 6.86 -16.00
C LEU A 170 1.57 6.45 -16.15
N GLN A 171 1.19 5.89 -17.29
CA GLN A 171 -0.21 5.47 -17.54
C GLN A 171 -0.62 4.37 -16.55
N TYR A 172 0.23 3.37 -16.36
CA TYR A 172 -0.06 2.27 -15.45
C TYR A 172 0.01 2.69 -13.98
N GLN A 173 0.92 3.61 -13.60
CA GLN A 173 0.96 4.19 -12.26
C GLN A 173 -0.35 4.89 -11.90
N VAL A 174 -0.84 5.77 -12.78
CA VAL A 174 -2.10 6.49 -12.58
C VAL A 174 -3.28 5.52 -12.50
N SER A 175 -3.37 4.57 -13.43
CA SER A 175 -4.44 3.56 -13.44
C SER A 175 -4.45 2.74 -12.16
N LEU A 176 -3.29 2.30 -11.68
CA LEU A 176 -3.16 1.53 -10.43
C LEU A 176 -3.62 2.35 -9.22
N MET A 177 -3.18 3.60 -9.11
CA MET A 177 -3.57 4.48 -8.01
C MET A 177 -5.08 4.81 -8.03
N GLN A 178 -5.67 4.98 -9.21
CA GLN A 178 -7.12 5.13 -9.37
C GLN A 178 -7.86 3.90 -8.82
N ARG A 179 -7.41 2.69 -9.16
CA ARG A 179 -8.02 1.44 -8.64
C ARG A 179 -7.88 1.33 -7.13
N ILE A 180 -6.71 1.66 -6.58
CA ILE A 180 -6.47 1.68 -5.13
C ILE A 180 -7.43 2.66 -4.45
N HIS A 181 -7.60 3.86 -5.01
CA HIS A 181 -8.52 4.86 -4.49
C HIS A 181 -9.98 4.37 -4.55
N GLN A 182 -10.41 3.75 -5.65
CA GLN A 182 -11.76 3.17 -5.81
C GLN A 182 -12.03 2.05 -4.79
N LEU A 183 -11.04 1.23 -4.45
CA LEU A 183 -11.19 0.20 -3.42
C LEU A 183 -11.49 0.79 -2.03
N ALA A 184 -10.94 1.97 -1.74
CA ALA A 184 -11.22 2.68 -0.49
C ALA A 184 -12.55 3.46 -0.55
N HIS A 185 -12.91 3.95 -1.74
CA HIS A 185 -14.08 4.79 -1.98
C HIS A 185 -15.03 4.15 -3.02
N PRO A 186 -15.65 3.00 -2.70
CA PRO A 186 -16.60 2.37 -3.61
C PRO A 186 -17.80 3.27 -3.86
N THR A 187 -18.35 3.20 -5.05
CA THR A 187 -19.57 3.93 -5.45
C THR A 187 -20.79 3.46 -4.64
N LYS A 188 -21.85 4.25 -4.63
CA LYS A 188 -23.10 3.85 -3.98
C LYS A 188 -23.65 2.52 -4.52
N GLU A 189 -23.51 2.28 -5.83
CA GLU A 189 -23.94 1.05 -6.48
C GLU A 189 -23.13 -0.17 -6.00
N GLU A 190 -21.81 -0.01 -5.86
CA GLU A 190 -20.91 -1.05 -5.35
C GLU A 190 -21.17 -1.36 -3.87
N LEU A 191 -21.47 -0.35 -3.05
CA LEU A 191 -21.89 -0.54 -1.66
C LEU A 191 -23.22 -1.31 -1.55
N VAL A 192 -24.19 -1.01 -2.41
CA VAL A 192 -25.46 -1.74 -2.46
C VAL A 192 -25.25 -3.21 -2.87
N LYS A 193 -24.27 -3.48 -3.72
CA LYS A 193 -23.86 -4.85 -4.11
C LYS A 193 -23.06 -5.57 -3.01
N GLY A 194 -22.84 -4.93 -1.85
CA GLY A 194 -22.15 -5.53 -0.70
C GLY A 194 -20.64 -5.32 -0.67
N MET A 195 -20.07 -4.50 -1.59
CA MET A 195 -18.66 -4.16 -1.53
C MET A 195 -18.36 -3.38 -0.24
N GLN A 196 -17.34 -3.82 0.50
CA GLN A 196 -16.89 -3.12 1.71
C GLN A 196 -15.68 -2.24 1.37
N PRO A 197 -15.66 -0.96 1.83
CA PRO A 197 -14.52 -0.07 1.65
C PRO A 197 -13.26 -0.70 2.23
N LYS A 198 -12.18 -0.74 1.45
CA LYS A 198 -10.86 -1.16 1.92
C LYS A 198 -10.14 0.01 2.56
N THR A 199 -9.40 -0.25 3.61
CA THR A 199 -8.43 0.72 4.14
C THR A 199 -7.08 0.40 3.55
N VAL A 200 -6.37 1.40 3.06
CA VAL A 200 -5.13 1.19 2.32
C VAL A 200 -4.00 2.01 2.94
N VAL A 201 -2.86 1.37 3.16
CA VAL A 201 -1.58 2.04 3.42
C VAL A 201 -0.67 1.76 2.24
N VAL A 202 -0.21 2.79 1.55
CA VAL A 202 0.66 2.67 0.38
C VAL A 202 1.94 3.46 0.57
N ALA A 203 3.10 2.78 0.51
CA ALA A 203 4.39 3.47 0.39
C ALA A 203 4.59 3.89 -1.07
N ILE A 204 4.88 5.15 -1.31
CA ILE A 204 4.99 5.72 -2.65
C ILE A 204 6.07 6.79 -2.71
N HIS A 205 6.73 6.90 -3.88
CA HIS A 205 7.78 7.91 -4.13
C HIS A 205 7.27 9.12 -4.89
N ASP A 206 6.26 8.96 -5.73
CA ASP A 206 5.72 10.05 -6.54
C ASP A 206 4.76 10.91 -5.71
N LEU A 207 5.25 12.10 -5.31
CA LEU A 207 4.50 13.06 -4.51
C LEU A 207 3.27 13.62 -5.24
N ASN A 208 3.30 13.64 -6.57
CA ASN A 208 2.19 14.17 -7.38
C ASN A 208 1.03 13.16 -7.46
N LEU A 209 1.31 11.85 -7.45
CA LEU A 209 0.28 10.83 -7.31
C LEU A 209 -0.36 10.87 -5.92
N VAL A 210 0.43 11.14 -4.88
CA VAL A 210 -0.06 11.24 -3.49
C VAL A 210 -1.14 12.30 -3.37
N SER A 211 -0.92 13.51 -3.93
CA SER A 211 -1.86 14.62 -3.84
C SER A 211 -3.23 14.33 -4.46
N ARG A 212 -3.29 13.38 -5.41
CA ARG A 212 -4.50 13.05 -6.16
C ARG A 212 -5.30 11.90 -5.59
N PHE A 213 -4.65 10.96 -4.90
CA PHE A 213 -5.26 9.68 -4.55
C PHE A 213 -5.23 9.35 -3.07
N ALA A 214 -4.53 10.11 -2.24
CA ALA A 214 -4.48 9.87 -0.80
C ALA A 214 -5.44 10.77 -0.02
N ASP A 215 -6.06 10.22 1.01
CA ASP A 215 -6.86 10.98 1.99
C ASP A 215 -5.97 11.57 3.08
N GLN A 216 -4.91 10.82 3.44
CA GLN A 216 -3.91 11.22 4.41
C GLN A 216 -2.51 10.92 3.89
N VAL A 217 -1.56 11.71 4.34
CA VAL A 217 -0.13 11.56 4.03
C VAL A 217 0.64 11.47 5.32
N GLY A 218 1.49 10.45 5.44
CA GLY A 218 2.47 10.32 6.52
C GLY A 218 3.88 10.51 5.97
N LEU A 219 4.59 11.52 6.42
CA LEU A 219 5.98 11.80 6.06
C LEU A 219 6.92 11.14 7.06
N LEU A 220 7.65 10.12 6.60
CA LEU A 220 8.68 9.45 7.38
C LEU A 220 10.06 10.03 7.09
N VAL A 221 10.80 10.41 8.12
CA VAL A 221 12.18 10.93 8.03
C VAL A 221 12.99 10.32 9.17
N GLY A 222 14.08 9.63 8.83
CA GLY A 222 14.98 9.05 9.84
C GLY A 222 14.27 8.13 10.85
N GLY A 223 13.29 7.35 10.38
CA GLY A 223 12.54 6.40 11.23
C GLY A 223 11.45 7.04 12.09
N LYS A 224 11.18 8.32 11.98
CA LYS A 224 10.15 9.05 12.73
C LYS A 224 9.06 9.58 11.80
N LEU A 225 7.85 9.69 12.31
CA LEU A 225 6.74 10.35 11.62
C LEU A 225 6.87 11.87 11.78
N ALA A 226 7.47 12.52 10.79
CA ALA A 226 7.73 13.96 10.82
C ALA A 226 6.46 14.80 10.62
N ALA A 227 5.49 14.27 9.85
CA ALA A 227 4.19 14.90 9.67
C ALA A 227 3.15 13.85 9.32
N LEU A 228 1.89 14.11 9.73
CA LEU A 228 0.70 13.33 9.36
C LEU A 228 -0.47 14.31 9.20
N GLY A 229 -1.18 14.21 8.09
CA GLY A 229 -2.33 15.08 7.81
C GLY A 229 -2.85 14.90 6.40
N LYS A 230 -3.69 15.82 5.96
CA LYS A 230 -4.17 15.84 4.57
C LYS A 230 -3.03 16.17 3.59
N PRO A 231 -3.15 15.79 2.30
CA PRO A 231 -2.13 16.09 1.30
C PRO A 231 -1.71 17.56 1.29
N GLU A 232 -2.66 18.51 1.35
CA GLU A 232 -2.38 19.95 1.33
C GLU A 232 -1.63 20.47 2.58
N GLU A 233 -1.66 19.74 3.68
CA GLU A 233 -0.96 20.08 4.94
C GLU A 233 0.48 19.56 4.94
N VAL A 234 0.67 18.34 4.45
CA VAL A 234 1.97 17.66 4.48
C VAL A 234 2.82 17.97 3.25
N LEU A 235 2.20 18.09 2.07
CA LEU A 235 2.90 18.44 0.83
C LEU A 235 3.17 19.94 0.77
N ASN A 236 4.03 20.45 1.64
CA ASN A 236 4.48 21.84 1.63
C ASN A 236 5.99 21.94 1.39
N ALA A 237 6.41 23.03 0.74
CA ALA A 237 7.80 23.21 0.29
C ALA A 237 8.82 23.13 1.46
N GLY A 238 8.49 23.71 2.62
CA GLY A 238 9.38 23.74 3.77
C GLY A 238 9.66 22.33 4.32
N LEU A 239 8.61 21.57 4.62
CA LEU A 239 8.73 20.20 5.14
C LEU A 239 9.44 19.28 4.14
N LEU A 240 9.00 19.33 2.87
CA LEU A 240 9.54 18.44 1.85
C LEU A 240 11.00 18.77 1.52
N SER A 241 11.37 20.05 1.42
CA SER A 241 12.76 20.44 1.14
C SER A 241 13.72 19.96 2.21
N VAL A 242 13.33 20.05 3.48
CA VAL A 242 14.11 19.51 4.60
C VAL A 242 14.17 18.00 4.56
N ALA A 243 13.02 17.33 4.38
CA ALA A 243 12.93 15.87 4.39
C ALA A 243 13.76 15.22 3.28
N TYR A 244 13.72 15.78 2.07
CA TYR A 244 14.40 15.24 0.89
C TYR A 244 15.79 15.83 0.65
N ASN A 245 16.22 16.79 1.50
CA ASN A 245 17.47 17.54 1.35
C ASN A 245 17.63 18.11 -0.08
N LEU A 246 16.55 18.65 -0.62
CA LEU A 246 16.46 19.20 -1.96
C LEU A 246 15.49 20.39 -1.95
N PRO A 247 15.88 21.56 -2.48
CA PRO A 247 14.95 22.67 -2.64
C PRO A 247 13.75 22.26 -3.52
N LEU A 248 12.55 22.34 -2.95
CA LEU A 248 11.29 21.98 -3.62
C LEU A 248 10.34 23.17 -3.61
N GLU A 249 9.58 23.31 -4.69
CA GLU A 249 8.46 24.22 -4.79
C GLU A 249 7.15 23.42 -4.82
N VAL A 250 6.11 24.04 -4.27
CA VAL A 250 4.78 23.46 -4.22
C VAL A 250 3.80 24.42 -4.86
N LEU A 251 3.23 23.97 -5.97
CA LEU A 251 2.24 24.73 -6.75
C LEU A 251 0.85 24.16 -6.51
N LYS A 252 -0.16 25.02 -6.53
CA LYS A 252 -1.58 24.62 -6.47
C LYS A 252 -2.22 24.92 -7.81
N GLU A 253 -2.54 23.88 -8.57
CA GLU A 253 -3.20 24.01 -9.87
C GLU A 253 -4.39 23.05 -9.96
N HIS A 254 -5.52 23.57 -10.48
CA HIS A 254 -6.76 22.79 -10.70
C HIS A 254 -7.22 21.97 -9.48
N GLY A 255 -6.96 22.48 -8.26
CA GLY A 255 -7.32 21.80 -7.01
C GLY A 255 -6.33 20.70 -6.56
N TYR A 256 -5.23 20.53 -7.27
CA TYR A 256 -4.16 19.58 -6.90
C TYR A 256 -2.92 20.30 -6.40
N THR A 257 -2.15 19.62 -5.56
CA THR A 257 -0.84 20.06 -5.11
C THR A 257 0.22 19.40 -5.98
N LEU A 258 1.02 20.20 -6.68
CA LEU A 258 2.14 19.76 -7.50
C LEU A 258 3.45 20.08 -6.80
N VAL A 259 4.31 19.09 -6.68
CA VAL A 259 5.65 19.21 -6.09
C VAL A 259 6.67 19.13 -7.21
N ILE A 260 7.49 20.16 -7.35
CA ILE A 260 8.54 20.25 -8.37
C ILE A 260 9.87 20.64 -7.73
N PRO A 261 11.02 20.24 -8.28
CA PRO A 261 12.31 20.80 -7.88
C PRO A 261 12.33 22.32 -8.09
N ALA A 262 12.81 23.05 -7.09
CA ALA A 262 12.96 24.50 -7.23
C ALA A 262 14.03 24.82 -8.27
N HIS A 263 13.79 25.87 -9.07
CA HIS A 263 14.78 26.34 -10.03
C HIS A 263 15.98 26.94 -9.29
N THR A 264 17.06 26.18 -9.18
CA THR A 264 18.35 26.73 -8.70
C THR A 264 19.00 27.45 -9.88
N PRO A 265 19.13 28.78 -9.86
CA PRO A 265 19.88 29.44 -10.93
C PRO A 265 21.30 28.88 -10.94
N ALA A 266 21.79 28.53 -12.14
CA ALA A 266 23.16 28.06 -12.32
C ALA A 266 24.11 29.04 -11.60
N ARG A 267 24.92 28.53 -10.65
CA ARG A 267 26.00 29.34 -10.11
C ARG A 267 26.90 29.71 -11.28
N ASN A 268 26.84 30.97 -11.70
CA ASN A 268 27.86 31.55 -12.59
C ASN A 268 29.17 31.46 -11.82
N ASN A 269 29.98 30.43 -12.14
CA ASN A 269 31.38 30.44 -11.78
C ASN A 269 32.07 31.53 -12.60
N SER A 270 32.20 32.70 -12.01
CA SER A 270 33.11 33.76 -12.46
C SER A 270 34.48 33.51 -11.84
#